data_afad97c76617584c1f215494817356f1
#
_entry.id   afad97c76617584c1f215494817356f1
#
_cell.length_a   1.000
_cell.length_b   1.000
_cell.length_c   1.000
_cell.angle_alpha   90.00
_cell.angle_beta   90.00
_cell.angle_gamma   90.00
#
_symmetry.space_group_name_H-M   'P 1'
#
loop_
_entity.id
_entity.type
_entity.pdbx_description
1 polymer ?
#
loop_
_entity_poly.entity_id
_entity_poly.type
_entity_poly.pdbx_seq_one_letter_code
_entity_poly.pdbx_strand_id
1 'polypeptide(L)'
;GVGEVVELGPGEHTVNVGDIVGNVWLWSACGECESCRTGWETLCNSAEYGGYTTNGSFGAYMLVDTRYCARIPEGCDPVEVAPILCAGVTVYKGLKVSETRPGQYMVISGVGGLGHIAVQYAVAMGMRVIAVDIADDKLELATKHGAEFTVNARAEDPVEKINEITGGGAHGILVTAVHPQAF
;
A
#
# COMPACT_ATOMS: atom_id res chain seq x y z
N GLY A 1 -2.61 10.60 -8.27
CA GLY A 1 -2.36 10.95 -9.69
C GLY A 1 -0.89 11.01 -10.01
N VAL A 2 -0.55 10.80 -11.27
CA VAL A 2 0.84 10.91 -11.80
C VAL A 2 0.83 11.92 -12.93
N GLY A 3 1.86 12.77 -12.99
CA GLY A 3 1.98 13.79 -14.03
C GLY A 3 3.39 14.33 -14.16
N GLU A 4 3.61 15.08 -15.22
CA GLU A 4 4.84 15.81 -15.47
C GLU A 4 4.82 17.17 -14.76
N VAL A 5 5.92 17.55 -14.15
CA VAL A 5 6.10 18.89 -13.58
C VAL A 5 6.25 19.90 -14.72
N VAL A 6 5.26 20.75 -14.91
CA VAL A 6 5.26 21.76 -15.98
C VAL A 6 5.66 23.14 -15.49
N GLU A 7 5.50 23.43 -14.19
CA GLU A 7 5.84 24.70 -13.57
C GLU A 7 6.19 24.50 -12.10
N LEU A 8 7.11 25.33 -11.58
CA LEU A 8 7.49 25.38 -10.17
C LEU A 8 7.06 26.74 -9.60
N GLY A 9 6.48 26.73 -8.40
CA GLY A 9 6.20 27.93 -7.65
C GLY A 9 7.49 28.62 -7.16
N PRO A 10 7.37 29.70 -6.38
CA PRO A 10 8.53 30.33 -5.78
C PRO A 10 9.14 29.46 -4.65
N GLY A 11 10.46 29.48 -4.51
CA GLY A 11 11.18 28.81 -3.43
C GLY A 11 12.10 27.67 -3.88
N GLU A 12 12.54 26.87 -2.92
CA GLU A 12 13.36 25.67 -3.16
C GLU A 12 12.46 24.44 -3.38
N HIS A 13 12.84 23.62 -4.33
CA HIS A 13 12.08 22.43 -4.72
C HIS A 13 12.96 21.18 -4.72
N THR A 14 12.33 20.03 -4.42
CA THR A 14 12.97 18.72 -4.49
C THR A 14 12.91 18.10 -5.89
N VAL A 15 12.16 18.72 -6.81
CA VAL A 15 11.90 18.26 -8.18
C VAL A 15 12.20 19.37 -9.20
N ASN A 16 12.32 19.01 -10.48
CA ASN A 16 12.54 19.95 -11.59
C ASN A 16 11.39 19.89 -12.60
N VAL A 17 11.26 20.93 -13.42
CA VAL A 17 10.38 20.88 -14.59
C VAL A 17 10.81 19.73 -15.51
N GLY A 18 9.85 18.93 -15.96
CA GLY A 18 10.05 17.72 -16.75
C GLY A 18 10.15 16.42 -15.92
N ASP A 19 10.30 16.50 -14.58
CA ASP A 19 10.25 15.30 -13.74
C ASP A 19 8.83 14.69 -13.74
N ILE A 20 8.73 13.37 -13.76
CA ILE A 20 7.46 12.66 -13.56
C ILE A 20 7.29 12.42 -12.06
N VAL A 21 6.19 12.90 -11.52
CA VAL A 21 5.89 12.83 -10.08
C VAL A 21 4.51 12.26 -9.81
N GLY A 22 4.37 11.63 -8.66
CA GLY A 22 3.11 11.13 -8.15
C GLY A 22 2.61 11.91 -6.95
N ASN A 23 1.34 12.30 -6.94
CA ASN A 23 0.66 12.84 -5.78
C ASN A 23 0.05 11.69 -4.98
N VAL A 24 0.40 11.61 -3.71
CA VAL A 24 -0.11 10.63 -2.74
C VAL A 24 -1.24 11.23 -1.90
N TRP A 25 -1.84 10.44 -1.01
CA TRP A 25 -2.90 10.91 -0.10
C TRP A 25 -2.43 12.08 0.79
N LEU A 26 -1.26 11.94 1.43
CA LEU A 26 -0.68 13.01 2.24
C LEU A 26 -0.14 14.11 1.32
N TRP A 27 -0.88 15.23 1.22
CA TRP A 27 -0.49 16.37 0.40
C TRP A 27 0.58 17.23 1.08
N SER A 28 0.40 17.52 2.40
CA SER A 28 1.40 18.21 3.21
C SER A 28 1.26 17.89 4.70
N ALA A 29 2.29 18.19 5.48
CA ALA A 29 2.29 18.14 6.93
C ALA A 29 3.22 19.24 7.50
N CYS A 30 3.12 19.54 8.80
CA CYS A 30 3.90 20.67 9.38
C CYS A 30 5.42 20.44 9.43
N GLY A 31 5.88 19.19 9.42
CA GLY A 31 7.31 18.83 9.46
C GLY A 31 7.98 18.93 10.84
N GLU A 32 7.33 19.50 11.86
CA GLU A 32 7.95 19.83 13.15
C GLU A 32 7.33 19.15 14.37
N CYS A 33 6.07 18.67 14.29
CA CYS A 33 5.42 17.98 15.41
C CYS A 33 6.02 16.58 15.63
N GLU A 34 5.68 15.96 16.76
CA GLU A 34 6.17 14.64 17.13
C GLU A 34 5.89 13.60 16.03
N SER A 35 4.66 13.56 15.50
CA SER A 35 4.30 12.65 14.42
C SER A 35 5.17 12.84 13.18
N CYS A 36 5.42 14.08 12.75
CA CYS A 36 6.28 14.36 11.60
C CYS A 36 7.74 13.94 11.85
N ARG A 37 8.25 14.22 13.06
CA ARG A 37 9.65 13.90 13.41
C ARG A 37 9.92 12.42 13.58
N THR A 38 8.87 11.61 13.77
CA THR A 38 8.97 10.16 13.99
C THR A 38 8.53 9.32 12.77
N GLY A 39 8.24 9.96 11.62
CA GLY A 39 7.84 9.25 10.39
C GLY A 39 6.37 8.83 10.37
N TRP A 40 5.53 9.56 11.11
CA TRP A 40 4.08 9.37 11.16
C TRP A 40 3.34 10.63 10.70
N GLU A 41 3.81 11.26 9.63
CA GLU A 41 3.28 12.52 9.10
C GLU A 41 1.76 12.46 8.81
N THR A 42 1.25 11.29 8.48
CA THR A 42 -0.20 11.05 8.30
C THR A 42 -1.03 11.26 9.57
N LEU A 43 -0.39 11.32 10.73
CA LEU A 43 -1.02 11.62 12.03
C LEU A 43 -0.78 13.08 12.47
N CYS A 44 -0.20 13.91 11.64
CA CYS A 44 -0.01 15.33 11.93
C CYS A 44 -1.36 16.05 12.00
N ASN A 45 -1.59 16.82 13.07
CA ASN A 45 -2.84 17.58 13.24
C ASN A 45 -3.04 18.68 12.18
N SER A 46 -1.95 19.09 11.50
CA SER A 46 -1.97 20.08 10.42
C SER A 46 -1.76 19.40 9.05
N ALA A 47 -1.97 18.09 8.95
CA ALA A 47 -1.84 17.40 7.67
C ALA A 47 -2.96 17.82 6.70
N GLU A 48 -2.60 17.96 5.43
CA GLU A 48 -3.54 18.17 4.35
C GLU A 48 -3.53 16.95 3.41
N TYR A 49 -4.68 16.66 2.82
CA TYR A 49 -4.91 15.45 2.06
C TYR A 49 -5.42 15.77 0.66
N GLY A 50 -4.72 15.24 -0.35
CA GLY A 50 -5.02 15.50 -1.76
C GLY A 50 -6.37 14.90 -2.18
N GLY A 51 -7.25 15.75 -2.69
CA GLY A 51 -8.61 15.37 -3.09
C GLY A 51 -9.62 15.32 -1.94
N TYR A 52 -9.23 15.73 -0.72
CA TYR A 52 -10.10 15.77 0.45
C TYR A 52 -10.09 17.14 1.15
N THR A 53 -8.97 17.56 1.75
CA THR A 53 -8.84 18.89 2.36
C THR A 53 -8.28 19.91 1.38
N THR A 54 -7.61 19.46 0.33
CA THR A 54 -7.11 20.27 -0.77
C THR A 54 -7.48 19.66 -2.12
N ASN A 55 -7.29 20.38 -3.21
CA ASN A 55 -7.62 19.88 -4.55
C ASN A 55 -6.81 18.63 -4.89
N GLY A 56 -7.46 17.68 -5.56
CA GLY A 56 -6.87 16.41 -6.01
C GLY A 56 -6.42 16.43 -7.47
N SER A 57 -6.27 15.23 -8.02
CA SER A 57 -5.71 14.98 -9.35
C SER A 57 -6.74 14.70 -10.44
N PHE A 58 -8.04 14.89 -10.18
CA PHE A 58 -9.08 14.77 -11.23
C PHE A 58 -9.16 16.05 -12.07
N GLY A 59 -8.12 16.32 -12.85
CA GLY A 59 -8.02 17.49 -13.73
C GLY A 59 -6.83 17.39 -14.66
N ALA A 60 -6.75 18.31 -15.64
CA ALA A 60 -5.61 18.38 -16.56
C ALA A 60 -4.31 18.79 -15.85
N TYR A 61 -4.45 19.54 -14.76
CA TYR A 61 -3.35 19.97 -13.90
C TYR A 61 -3.72 19.78 -12.44
N MET A 62 -2.71 19.55 -11.60
CA MET A 62 -2.82 19.50 -10.15
C MET A 62 -1.66 20.27 -9.51
N LEU A 63 -1.89 20.79 -8.31
CA LEU A 63 -0.82 21.32 -7.46
C LEU A 63 -0.33 20.22 -6.53
N VAL A 64 0.97 20.17 -6.28
CA VAL A 64 1.57 19.26 -5.30
C VAL A 64 2.60 20.00 -4.45
N ASP A 65 2.70 19.62 -3.18
CA ASP A 65 3.84 20.02 -2.36
C ASP A 65 5.03 19.12 -2.71
N THR A 66 6.12 19.72 -3.19
CA THR A 66 7.29 18.98 -3.69
C THR A 66 8.01 18.17 -2.61
N ARG A 67 7.74 18.45 -1.32
CA ARG A 67 8.27 17.69 -0.18
C ARG A 67 7.54 16.35 0.02
N TYR A 68 6.31 16.25 -0.48
CA TYR A 68 5.41 15.11 -0.26
C TYR A 68 5.03 14.37 -1.54
N CYS A 69 5.45 14.85 -2.72
CA CYS A 69 5.27 14.08 -3.96
C CYS A 69 6.36 13.00 -4.12
N ALA A 70 5.99 11.92 -4.78
CA ALA A 70 6.92 10.83 -5.09
C ALA A 70 7.49 11.02 -6.50
N ARG A 71 8.82 10.98 -6.67
CA ARG A 71 9.42 10.85 -8.00
C ARG A 71 9.14 9.47 -8.55
N ILE A 72 8.64 9.42 -9.76
CA ILE A 72 8.42 8.17 -10.48
C ILE A 72 9.73 7.77 -11.18
N PRO A 73 10.22 6.55 -10.98
CA PRO A 73 11.44 6.08 -11.65
C PRO A 73 11.30 6.13 -13.16
N GLU A 74 12.41 6.43 -13.86
CA GLU A 74 12.45 6.43 -15.31
C GLU A 74 12.06 5.06 -15.89
N GLY A 75 11.27 5.05 -16.96
CA GLY A 75 10.79 3.84 -17.62
C GLY A 75 9.54 3.21 -17.00
N CYS A 76 9.02 3.74 -15.89
CA CYS A 76 7.74 3.29 -15.34
C CYS A 76 6.56 3.89 -16.10
N ASP A 77 5.55 3.07 -16.42
CA ASP A 77 4.28 3.55 -16.98
C ASP A 77 3.48 4.29 -15.90
N PRO A 78 3.12 5.58 -16.11
CA PRO A 78 2.35 6.36 -15.16
C PRO A 78 0.99 5.73 -14.79
N VAL A 79 0.35 5.02 -15.73
CA VAL A 79 -0.94 4.36 -15.51
C VAL A 79 -0.79 3.16 -14.56
N GLU A 80 0.26 2.38 -14.73
CA GLU A 80 0.56 1.22 -13.88
C GLU A 80 1.02 1.64 -12.48
N VAL A 81 1.75 2.77 -12.38
CA VAL A 81 2.27 3.27 -11.09
C VAL A 81 1.20 3.99 -10.27
N ALA A 82 0.21 4.61 -10.88
CA ALA A 82 -0.80 5.40 -10.15
C ALA A 82 -1.46 4.63 -8.99
N PRO A 83 -1.90 3.36 -9.12
CA PRO A 83 -2.44 2.59 -7.99
C PRO A 83 -1.43 2.35 -6.85
N ILE A 84 -0.15 2.28 -7.17
CA ILE A 84 0.93 2.05 -6.19
C ILE A 84 1.05 3.21 -5.21
N LEU A 85 0.71 4.42 -5.63
CA LEU A 85 0.75 5.64 -4.79
C LEU A 85 -0.34 5.68 -3.70
N CYS A 86 -1.32 4.79 -3.77
CA CYS A 86 -2.35 4.62 -2.75
C CYS A 86 -2.33 3.19 -2.18
N ALA A 87 -2.79 2.20 -2.95
CA ALA A 87 -2.85 0.82 -2.50
C ALA A 87 -1.46 0.26 -2.18
N GLY A 88 -0.45 0.55 -3.02
CA GLY A 88 0.92 0.10 -2.79
C GLY A 88 1.54 0.65 -1.51
N VAL A 89 1.53 1.97 -1.31
CA VAL A 89 2.09 2.58 -0.08
C VAL A 89 1.36 2.12 1.17
N THR A 90 0.04 1.94 1.08
CA THR A 90 -0.81 1.49 2.19
C THR A 90 -0.42 0.08 2.65
N VAL A 91 -0.38 -0.88 1.74
CA VAL A 91 -0.02 -2.26 2.09
C VAL A 91 1.45 -2.40 2.47
N TYR A 92 2.35 -1.62 1.84
CA TYR A 92 3.76 -1.57 2.23
C TYR A 92 3.92 -1.15 3.69
N LYS A 93 3.23 -0.06 4.11
CA LYS A 93 3.26 0.38 5.51
C LYS A 93 2.68 -0.70 6.43
N GLY A 94 1.55 -1.32 6.06
CA GLY A 94 0.95 -2.42 6.82
C GLY A 94 1.91 -3.59 7.03
N LEU A 95 2.60 -4.04 5.97
CA LEU A 95 3.61 -5.09 6.07
C LEU A 95 4.79 -4.67 6.95
N LYS A 96 5.26 -3.44 6.84
CA LYS A 96 6.35 -2.93 7.68
C LYS A 96 6.00 -2.91 9.17
N VAL A 97 4.80 -2.47 9.54
CA VAL A 97 4.38 -2.40 10.95
C VAL A 97 3.97 -3.76 11.53
N SER A 98 3.76 -4.78 10.71
CA SER A 98 3.56 -6.15 11.20
C SER A 98 4.82 -6.77 11.79
N GLU A 99 6.00 -6.18 11.50
CA GLU A 99 7.32 -6.67 11.91
C GLU A 99 7.62 -8.12 11.47
N THR A 100 6.81 -8.67 10.56
CA THR A 100 7.03 -10.01 9.99
C THR A 100 8.31 -10.02 9.15
N ARG A 101 9.17 -10.99 9.36
CA ARG A 101 10.50 -11.10 8.77
C ARG A 101 10.54 -12.08 7.60
N PRO A 102 11.54 -12.01 6.72
CA PRO A 102 11.78 -13.02 5.69
C PRO A 102 11.78 -14.44 6.26
N GLY A 103 11.12 -15.37 5.57
CA GLY A 103 10.94 -16.75 5.99
C GLY A 103 9.79 -17.02 6.97
N GLN A 104 9.21 -15.97 7.55
CA GLN A 104 8.04 -16.08 8.43
C GLN A 104 6.73 -16.06 7.65
N TYR A 105 5.69 -16.63 8.25
CA TYR A 105 4.35 -16.65 7.68
C TYR A 105 3.64 -15.30 7.82
N MET A 106 3.13 -14.79 6.71
CA MET A 106 2.29 -13.61 6.60
C MET A 106 0.94 -13.96 5.98
N VAL A 107 -0.14 -13.72 6.71
CA VAL A 107 -1.50 -13.89 6.20
C VAL A 107 -1.96 -12.61 5.53
N ILE A 108 -2.49 -12.71 4.32
CA ILE A 108 -3.21 -11.63 3.63
C ILE A 108 -4.68 -12.02 3.56
N SER A 109 -5.51 -11.37 4.38
CA SER A 109 -6.96 -11.61 4.43
C SER A 109 -7.70 -10.63 3.50
N GLY A 110 -8.26 -11.17 2.43
CA GLY A 110 -8.86 -10.43 1.31
C GLY A 110 -7.88 -10.16 0.18
N VAL A 111 -8.13 -10.72 -1.00
CA VAL A 111 -7.29 -10.57 -2.21
C VAL A 111 -7.99 -9.67 -3.24
N GLY A 112 -8.46 -8.51 -2.76
CA GLY A 112 -9.02 -7.44 -3.60
C GLY A 112 -7.94 -6.50 -4.14
N GLY A 113 -8.31 -5.23 -4.41
CA GLY A 113 -7.41 -4.20 -4.95
C GLY A 113 -6.16 -3.93 -4.11
N LEU A 114 -6.25 -4.02 -2.77
CA LEU A 114 -5.10 -3.92 -1.88
C LEU A 114 -4.40 -5.28 -1.71
N GLY A 115 -5.18 -6.34 -1.48
CA GLY A 115 -4.64 -7.65 -1.10
C GLY A 115 -3.75 -8.28 -2.16
N HIS A 116 -4.08 -8.16 -3.46
CA HIS A 116 -3.23 -8.72 -4.51
C HIS A 116 -1.86 -8.00 -4.61
N ILE A 117 -1.81 -6.70 -4.29
CA ILE A 117 -0.53 -5.96 -4.18
C ILE A 117 0.21 -6.37 -2.91
N ALA A 118 -0.52 -6.56 -1.80
CA ALA A 118 0.06 -7.03 -0.54
C ALA A 118 0.73 -8.40 -0.68
N VAL A 119 0.12 -9.33 -1.41
CA VAL A 119 0.71 -10.64 -1.72
C VAL A 119 2.05 -10.46 -2.44
N GLN A 120 2.09 -9.66 -3.50
CA GLN A 120 3.31 -9.42 -4.27
C GLN A 120 4.41 -8.79 -3.42
N TYR A 121 4.06 -7.79 -2.59
CA TYR A 121 5.03 -7.13 -1.73
C TYR A 121 5.55 -8.05 -0.63
N ALA A 122 4.68 -8.82 0.02
CA ALA A 122 5.09 -9.78 1.04
C ALA A 122 6.02 -10.86 0.48
N VAL A 123 5.73 -11.38 -0.72
CA VAL A 123 6.60 -12.31 -1.44
C VAL A 123 7.94 -11.66 -1.77
N ALA A 124 7.95 -10.44 -2.31
CA ALA A 124 9.18 -9.71 -2.62
C ALA A 124 10.02 -9.39 -1.37
N MET A 125 9.38 -9.24 -0.21
CA MET A 125 10.03 -9.07 1.09
C MET A 125 10.52 -10.40 1.70
N GLY A 126 10.34 -11.53 1.00
CA GLY A 126 10.79 -12.86 1.42
C GLY A 126 9.90 -13.55 2.45
N MET A 127 8.67 -13.09 2.64
CA MET A 127 7.71 -13.73 3.55
C MET A 127 7.06 -14.94 2.89
N ARG A 128 6.63 -15.91 3.69
CA ARG A 128 5.81 -17.04 3.27
C ARG A 128 4.34 -16.63 3.34
N VAL A 129 3.71 -16.43 2.20
CA VAL A 129 2.38 -15.83 2.13
C VAL A 129 1.29 -16.89 2.15
N ILE A 130 0.31 -16.70 3.05
CA ILE A 130 -0.97 -17.41 3.09
C ILE A 130 -2.05 -16.42 2.69
N ALA A 131 -2.70 -16.61 1.55
CA ALA A 131 -3.77 -15.76 1.08
C ALA A 131 -5.13 -16.34 1.48
N VAL A 132 -5.99 -15.53 2.07
CA VAL A 132 -7.33 -15.90 2.50
C VAL A 132 -8.35 -15.05 1.73
N ASP A 133 -9.30 -15.68 1.06
CA ASP A 133 -10.42 -15.02 0.41
C ASP A 133 -11.63 -15.96 0.36
N ILE A 134 -12.79 -15.43 -0.02
CA ILE A 134 -14.03 -16.20 -0.21
C ILE A 134 -14.28 -16.59 -1.67
N ALA A 135 -13.45 -16.14 -2.60
CA ALA A 135 -13.61 -16.31 -4.04
C ALA A 135 -12.40 -17.03 -4.65
N ASP A 136 -12.64 -18.13 -5.36
CA ASP A 136 -11.58 -18.98 -5.91
C ASP A 136 -10.74 -18.24 -6.97
N ASP A 137 -11.34 -17.37 -7.78
CA ASP A 137 -10.62 -16.55 -8.76
C ASP A 137 -9.58 -15.61 -8.11
N LYS A 138 -9.87 -15.13 -6.91
CA LYS A 138 -8.95 -14.31 -6.10
C LYS A 138 -7.81 -15.14 -5.54
N LEU A 139 -8.10 -16.36 -5.10
CA LEU A 139 -7.09 -17.29 -4.60
C LEU A 139 -6.17 -17.78 -5.71
N GLU A 140 -6.71 -18.02 -6.92
CA GLU A 140 -5.90 -18.30 -8.11
C GLU A 140 -4.97 -17.12 -8.46
N LEU A 141 -5.49 -15.89 -8.37
CA LEU A 141 -4.68 -14.66 -8.57
C LEU A 141 -3.56 -14.58 -7.53
N ALA A 142 -3.86 -14.85 -6.24
CA ALA A 142 -2.84 -14.86 -5.19
C ALA A 142 -1.73 -15.89 -5.46
N THR A 143 -2.10 -17.08 -5.91
CA THR A 143 -1.15 -18.13 -6.30
C THR A 143 -0.25 -17.67 -7.46
N LYS A 144 -0.82 -17.03 -8.49
CA LYS A 144 -0.04 -16.45 -9.60
C LYS A 144 0.95 -15.39 -9.15
N HIS A 145 0.63 -14.68 -8.08
CA HIS A 145 1.48 -13.66 -7.46
C HIS A 145 2.45 -14.22 -6.40
N GLY A 146 2.49 -15.54 -6.22
CA GLY A 146 3.49 -16.21 -5.39
C GLY A 146 3.04 -16.51 -3.96
N ALA A 147 1.74 -16.44 -3.66
CA ALA A 147 1.24 -16.99 -2.39
C ALA A 147 1.55 -18.50 -2.31
N GLU A 148 2.17 -18.91 -1.20
CA GLU A 148 2.58 -20.31 -0.98
C GLU A 148 1.36 -21.19 -0.64
N PHE A 149 0.39 -20.61 0.07
CA PHE A 149 -0.86 -21.26 0.45
C PHE A 149 -2.04 -20.35 0.19
N THR A 150 -3.19 -20.97 -0.09
CA THR A 150 -4.47 -20.28 -0.21
C THR A 150 -5.52 -20.97 0.65
N VAL A 151 -6.42 -20.19 1.23
CA VAL A 151 -7.51 -20.67 2.09
C VAL A 151 -8.81 -20.04 1.65
N ASN A 152 -9.80 -20.86 1.26
CA ASN A 152 -11.14 -20.38 0.94
C ASN A 152 -12.01 -20.36 2.21
N ALA A 153 -12.23 -19.16 2.75
CA ALA A 153 -12.99 -18.95 3.99
C ALA A 153 -14.50 -19.30 3.90
N ARG A 154 -15.02 -19.67 2.71
CA ARG A 154 -16.34 -20.27 2.56
C ARG A 154 -16.33 -21.77 2.70
N ALA A 155 -15.23 -22.41 2.37
CA ALA A 155 -15.11 -23.86 2.30
C ALA A 155 -14.58 -24.47 3.61
N GLU A 156 -13.76 -23.72 4.35
CA GLU A 156 -13.08 -24.19 5.55
C GLU A 156 -12.89 -23.05 6.56
N ASP A 157 -12.64 -23.38 7.81
CA ASP A 157 -12.31 -22.40 8.85
C ASP A 157 -10.89 -21.87 8.62
N PRO A 158 -10.71 -20.56 8.37
CA PRO A 158 -9.39 -20.00 8.09
C PRO A 158 -8.42 -20.12 9.26
N VAL A 159 -8.93 -20.04 10.52
CA VAL A 159 -8.08 -20.09 11.71
C VAL A 159 -7.53 -21.50 11.90
N GLU A 160 -8.39 -22.52 11.79
CA GLU A 160 -7.96 -23.93 11.87
C GLU A 160 -6.94 -24.24 10.75
N LYS A 161 -7.22 -23.81 9.53
CA LYS A 161 -6.36 -24.08 8.38
C LYS A 161 -5.01 -23.38 8.48
N ILE A 162 -4.98 -22.13 8.92
CA ILE A 162 -3.73 -21.41 9.15
C ILE A 162 -2.89 -22.07 10.25
N ASN A 163 -3.53 -22.50 11.33
CA ASN A 163 -2.83 -23.23 12.41
C ASN A 163 -2.25 -24.56 11.93
N GLU A 164 -2.98 -25.31 11.08
CA GLU A 164 -2.50 -26.53 10.44
C GLU A 164 -1.25 -26.27 9.59
N ILE A 165 -1.30 -25.24 8.71
CA ILE A 165 -0.20 -24.87 7.80
C ILE A 165 1.04 -24.41 8.57
N THR A 166 0.85 -23.63 9.63
CA THR A 166 1.94 -22.94 10.33
C THR A 166 2.48 -23.71 11.56
N GLY A 167 1.70 -24.66 12.06
CA GLY A 167 2.02 -25.39 13.28
C GLY A 167 1.76 -24.57 14.56
N GLY A 168 0.89 -23.55 14.54
CA GLY A 168 0.55 -22.79 15.74
C GLY A 168 0.26 -21.30 15.53
N GLY A 169 0.07 -20.87 14.29
CA GLY A 169 -0.29 -19.52 13.92
C GLY A 169 0.75 -18.80 13.05
N ALA A 170 0.28 -17.79 12.33
CA ALA A 170 1.14 -16.94 11.50
C ALA A 170 1.83 -15.86 12.36
N HIS A 171 2.92 -15.30 11.85
CA HIS A 171 3.70 -14.26 12.53
C HIS A 171 3.09 -12.86 12.34
N GLY A 172 2.34 -12.67 11.25
CA GLY A 172 1.62 -11.43 10.98
C GLY A 172 0.40 -11.67 10.12
N ILE A 173 -0.56 -10.75 10.23
CA ILE A 173 -1.74 -10.71 9.39
C ILE A 173 -2.00 -9.29 8.90
N LEU A 174 -2.30 -9.14 7.62
CA LEU A 174 -2.78 -7.91 7.02
C LEU A 174 -4.20 -8.14 6.51
N VAL A 175 -5.17 -7.49 7.14
CA VAL A 175 -6.57 -7.58 6.76
C VAL A 175 -6.90 -6.45 5.80
N THR A 176 -7.31 -6.78 4.59
CA THR A 176 -7.75 -5.84 3.55
C THR A 176 -9.22 -6.06 3.15
N ALA A 177 -9.84 -7.14 3.67
CA ALA A 177 -11.26 -7.38 3.52
C ALA A 177 -12.07 -6.43 4.41
N VAL A 178 -13.22 -5.96 3.90
CA VAL A 178 -14.09 -4.98 4.60
C VAL A 178 -15.26 -5.62 5.35
N HIS A 179 -15.26 -6.93 5.54
CA HIS A 179 -16.33 -7.67 6.20
C HIS A 179 -15.96 -7.97 7.65
N PRO A 180 -16.90 -7.80 8.64
CA PRO A 180 -16.60 -8.03 10.05
C PRO A 180 -16.07 -9.44 10.39
N GLN A 181 -16.44 -10.46 9.62
CA GLN A 181 -15.95 -11.84 9.81
C GLN A 181 -14.51 -12.05 9.33
N ALA A 182 -13.87 -11.04 8.76
CA ALA A 182 -12.48 -11.13 8.33
C ALA A 182 -11.46 -10.76 9.44
N PHE A 183 -12.00 -10.36 10.62
CA PHE A 183 -11.23 -9.97 11.80
C PHE A 183 -11.27 -11.02 12.88
#